data_14fa030ff50223c74660df211f2c36b2
#
_entry.id   14fa030ff50223c74660df211f2c36b2
#
_cell.length_a   1.000
_cell.length_b   1.000
_cell.length_c   1.000
_cell.angle_alpha   90.00
_cell.angle_beta   90.00
_cell.angle_gamma   90.00
#
_symmetry.space_group_name_H-M   'P 1'
#
loop_
_entity.id
_entity.type
_entity.pdbx_description
1 polymer ?
#
loop_
_entity_poly.entity_id
_entity_poly.type
_entity_poly.pdbx_seq_one_letter_code
_entity_poly.pdbx_strand_id
1 'polypeptide(L)'
;MGPNGFTEPRTITLRFVDTNVERPRWRFNFSHRINTRPMVSVGTSSDRIFSPAGTQAFFVTVGKSIPKARVAPYFSVFYSEWERRILFPAGVNVQLGDRWDFLPMTDGRNSHAMLTYRRESSNISLLLIRMRDPGVGMGWSY
;
A
#
# COMPACT_ATOMS: atom_id res chain seq x y z
N MET A 1 -31.40 15.33 -8.28
CA MET A 1 -31.42 14.05 -7.57
C MET A 1 -30.72 13.02 -8.43
N GLY A 2 -29.46 12.88 -8.34
CA GLY A 2 -28.76 11.75 -8.89
C GLY A 2 -28.35 10.84 -7.73
N PRO A 3 -28.94 9.67 -7.57
CA PRO A 3 -28.37 8.66 -6.71
C PRO A 3 -27.28 7.97 -7.53
N ASN A 4 -26.19 8.61 -7.74
CA ASN A 4 -25.00 7.92 -8.17
C ASN A 4 -24.40 7.26 -6.94
N GLY A 5 -25.14 6.29 -6.43
CA GLY A 5 -24.59 5.24 -5.64
C GLY A 5 -23.62 4.44 -6.51
N PHE A 6 -22.44 4.98 -6.73
CA PHE A 6 -21.33 4.16 -7.14
C PHE A 6 -21.05 3.19 -5.99
N THR A 7 -21.70 2.06 -6.04
CA THR A 7 -21.18 0.85 -5.43
C THR A 7 -19.86 0.59 -6.15
N GLU A 8 -18.77 1.13 -5.60
CA GLU A 8 -17.45 0.76 -6.11
C GLU A 8 -17.36 -0.76 -6.07
N PRO A 9 -16.90 -1.39 -7.15
CA PRO A 9 -16.87 -2.83 -7.23
C PRO A 9 -16.05 -3.38 -6.06
N ARG A 10 -16.61 -4.37 -5.38
CA ARG A 10 -15.86 -5.16 -4.42
C ARG A 10 -14.79 -5.90 -5.20
N THR A 11 -13.60 -5.36 -5.22
CA THR A 11 -12.51 -5.99 -5.96
C THR A 11 -11.83 -6.99 -5.05
N ILE A 12 -12.15 -8.25 -5.25
CA ILE A 12 -11.32 -9.35 -4.72
C ILE A 12 -10.22 -9.57 -5.75
N THR A 13 -9.04 -9.06 -5.47
CA THR A 13 -7.89 -9.29 -6.34
C THR A 13 -7.12 -10.49 -5.81
N LEU A 14 -7.35 -11.65 -6.39
CA LEU A 14 -6.47 -12.80 -6.23
C LEU A 14 -5.27 -12.59 -7.17
N ARG A 15 -4.14 -12.18 -6.63
CA ARG A 15 -2.89 -12.12 -7.39
C ARG A 15 -2.06 -13.35 -7.08
N PHE A 16 -1.75 -14.08 -8.11
CA PHE A 16 -0.66 -15.03 -8.11
C PHE A 16 0.64 -14.23 -8.30
N VAL A 17 1.45 -14.12 -7.27
CA VAL A 17 2.75 -13.48 -7.39
C VAL A 17 3.79 -14.52 -7.09
N ASP A 18 4.43 -14.97 -8.15
CA ASP A 18 5.65 -15.73 -8.04
C ASP A 18 6.77 -14.76 -7.66
N THR A 19 7.13 -14.74 -6.40
CA THR A 19 8.24 -13.94 -5.91
C THR A 19 9.53 -14.75 -5.78
N ASN A 20 9.45 -16.06 -6.00
CA ASN A 20 10.61 -16.94 -6.17
C ASN A 20 10.15 -18.30 -6.68
N VAL A 21 10.87 -18.83 -7.61
CA VAL A 21 10.62 -19.99 -8.46
C VAL A 21 10.24 -21.30 -7.71
N GLU A 22 10.44 -21.38 -6.42
CA GLU A 22 10.30 -22.66 -5.73
C GLU A 22 8.99 -22.91 -4.99
N ARG A 23 8.19 -21.88 -4.64
CA ARG A 23 6.90 -22.06 -3.97
C ARG A 23 5.94 -20.91 -4.26
N PRO A 24 5.00 -21.07 -5.19
CA PRO A 24 3.94 -20.09 -5.39
C PRO A 24 3.10 -19.94 -4.12
N ARG A 25 2.97 -18.73 -3.61
CA ARG A 25 2.08 -18.41 -2.49
C ARG A 25 0.94 -17.55 -2.97
N TRP A 26 -0.25 -17.85 -2.50
CA TRP A 26 -1.43 -17.06 -2.77
C TRP A 26 -1.38 -15.75 -1.99
N ARG A 27 -1.63 -14.65 -2.68
CA ARG A 27 -1.90 -13.36 -2.03
C ARG A 27 -3.38 -13.08 -2.09
N PHE A 28 -3.91 -12.73 -0.96
CA PHE A 28 -5.29 -12.30 -0.81
C PHE A 28 -5.30 -10.86 -0.30
N ASN A 29 -6.05 -10.01 -0.98
CA ASN A 29 -6.30 -8.64 -0.52
C ASN A 29 -7.78 -8.35 -0.70
N PHE A 30 -8.43 -8.01 0.38
CA PHE A 30 -9.80 -7.55 0.39
C PHE A 30 -9.83 -6.11 0.88
N SER A 31 -10.31 -5.18 0.05
CA SER A 31 -10.50 -3.80 0.43
C SER A 31 -11.94 -3.37 0.22
N HIS A 32 -12.49 -2.70 1.20
CA HIS A 32 -13.83 -2.13 1.16
C HIS A 32 -13.76 -0.62 1.34
N ARG A 33 -14.18 0.11 0.34
CA ARG A 33 -14.22 1.57 0.36
C ARG A 33 -15.66 2.05 0.41
N ILE A 34 -15.99 2.85 1.39
CA ILE A 34 -17.29 3.51 1.51
C ILE A 34 -17.03 5.03 1.47
N ASN A 35 -17.76 5.76 0.66
CA ASN A 35 -17.53 7.17 0.26
C ASN A 35 -17.18 8.18 1.37
N THR A 36 -17.60 7.97 2.59
CA THR A 36 -17.31 8.85 3.73
C THR A 36 -16.68 8.13 4.92
N ARG A 37 -16.47 6.82 4.80
CA ARG A 37 -15.98 5.97 5.87
C ARG A 37 -14.51 5.60 5.62
N PRO A 38 -13.80 5.17 6.66
CA PRO A 38 -12.46 4.63 6.49
C PRO A 38 -12.46 3.42 5.54
N MET A 39 -11.43 3.31 4.73
CA MET A 39 -11.15 2.10 3.97
C MET A 39 -10.53 1.08 4.93
N VAL A 40 -11.03 -0.15 4.89
CA VAL A 40 -10.45 -1.28 5.60
C VAL A 40 -9.95 -2.29 4.56
N SER A 41 -8.73 -2.74 4.70
CA SER A 41 -8.12 -3.74 3.84
C SER A 41 -7.51 -4.85 4.70
N VAL A 42 -7.78 -6.09 4.34
CA VAL A 42 -7.19 -7.28 4.95
C VAL A 42 -6.54 -8.12 3.87
N GLY A 43 -5.42 -8.71 4.18
CA GLY A 43 -4.76 -9.54 3.18
C GLY A 43 -3.45 -10.13 3.62
N THR A 44 -2.77 -10.71 2.64
CA THR A 44 -1.44 -11.25 2.80
C THR A 44 -0.50 -10.63 1.76
N SER A 45 0.75 -10.54 2.09
CA SER A 45 1.82 -10.08 1.18
C SER A 45 3.09 -10.87 1.42
N SER A 46 4.10 -10.68 0.57
CA SER A 46 5.46 -11.02 0.98
C SER A 46 5.78 -10.23 2.24
N ASP A 47 6.62 -10.81 3.09
CA ASP A 47 7.12 -10.11 4.26
C ASP A 47 7.89 -8.84 3.84
N ARG A 48 8.55 -8.19 4.74
CA ARG A 48 9.25 -6.93 4.47
C ARG A 48 10.34 -7.06 3.40
N ILE A 49 10.74 -5.94 2.86
CA ILE A 49 11.93 -5.84 2.00
C ILE A 49 13.13 -6.47 2.70
N PHE A 50 13.85 -7.32 2.00
CA PHE A 50 14.96 -8.15 2.50
C PHE A 50 14.57 -9.32 3.41
N SER A 51 13.32 -9.67 3.54
CA SER A 51 12.94 -10.91 4.19
C SER A 51 13.35 -12.13 3.36
N PRO A 52 13.59 -13.28 4.00
CA PRO A 52 13.89 -14.52 3.27
C PRO A 52 12.77 -14.88 2.29
N ALA A 53 13.17 -15.48 1.18
CA ALA A 53 12.23 -15.95 0.18
C ALA A 53 11.19 -16.91 0.79
N GLY A 54 9.93 -16.76 0.39
CA GLY A 54 8.85 -17.59 0.86
C GLY A 54 8.26 -17.20 2.22
N THR A 55 8.80 -16.22 2.93
CA THR A 55 8.14 -15.67 4.12
C THR A 55 6.94 -14.81 3.74
N GLN A 56 5.88 -14.92 4.51
CA GLN A 56 4.61 -14.24 4.28
C GLN A 56 4.24 -13.37 5.45
N ALA A 57 3.48 -12.33 5.17
CA ALA A 57 2.90 -11.48 6.18
C ALA A 57 1.39 -11.39 6.03
N PHE A 58 0.72 -11.15 7.13
CA PHE A 58 -0.72 -10.92 7.21
C PHE A 58 -0.94 -9.51 7.73
N PHE A 59 -1.89 -8.79 7.14
CA PHE A 59 -2.14 -7.42 7.54
C PHE A 59 -3.62 -7.06 7.59
N VAL A 60 -3.92 -6.11 8.45
CA VAL A 60 -5.15 -5.33 8.45
C VAL A 60 -4.73 -3.86 8.38
N THR A 61 -5.24 -3.16 7.39
CA THR A 61 -4.96 -1.73 7.19
C THR A 61 -6.25 -0.94 7.25
N VAL A 62 -6.21 0.18 7.96
CA VAL A 62 -7.27 1.17 7.98
C VAL A 62 -6.71 2.48 7.44
N GLY A 63 -7.42 3.09 6.51
CA GLY A 63 -7.02 4.38 5.94
C GLY A 63 -8.23 5.26 5.66
N LYS A 64 -8.02 6.56 5.63
CA LYS A 64 -9.07 7.52 5.32
C LYS A 64 -8.53 8.64 4.46
N SER A 65 -9.19 8.89 3.34
CA SER A 65 -8.91 10.09 2.55
C SER A 65 -9.60 11.30 3.16
N ILE A 66 -8.87 12.40 3.28
CA ILE A 66 -9.35 13.71 3.73
C ILE A 66 -9.15 14.70 2.58
N PRO A 67 -10.11 14.80 1.63
CA PRO A 67 -9.92 15.53 0.38
C PRO A 67 -9.61 17.03 0.60
N LYS A 68 -10.27 17.66 1.59
CA LYS A 68 -10.04 19.07 1.92
C LYS A 68 -8.60 19.38 2.33
N ALA A 69 -7.96 18.46 3.04
CA ALA A 69 -6.57 18.58 3.47
C ALA A 69 -5.59 17.96 2.46
N ARG A 70 -6.09 17.33 1.38
CA ARG A 70 -5.26 16.60 0.40
C ARG A 70 -4.33 15.55 1.03
N VAL A 71 -4.80 14.90 2.10
CA VAL A 71 -4.04 13.86 2.79
C VAL A 71 -4.86 12.59 2.93
N ALA A 72 -4.18 11.46 2.95
CA ALA A 72 -4.78 10.15 3.18
C ALA A 72 -3.89 9.36 4.15
N PRO A 73 -4.09 9.52 5.46
CA PRO A 73 -3.40 8.71 6.46
C PRO A 73 -3.88 7.27 6.44
N TYR A 74 -2.97 6.35 6.78
CA TYR A 74 -3.29 4.96 7.03
C TYR A 74 -2.50 4.42 8.21
N PHE A 75 -3.04 3.36 8.80
CA PHE A 75 -2.42 2.60 9.87
C PHE A 75 -2.68 1.12 9.63
N SER A 76 -1.69 0.28 9.91
CA SER A 76 -1.79 -1.16 9.74
C SER A 76 -1.37 -1.91 11.00
N VAL A 77 -1.99 -3.06 11.19
CA VAL A 77 -1.48 -4.12 12.05
C VAL A 77 -0.95 -5.22 11.13
N PHE A 78 0.28 -5.58 11.30
CA PHE A 78 1.02 -6.43 10.37
C PHE A 78 1.72 -7.53 11.14
N TYR A 79 1.42 -8.80 10.85
CA TYR A 79 2.12 -9.94 11.43
C TYR A 79 3.18 -10.44 10.45
N SER A 80 4.42 -10.46 10.89
CA SER A 80 5.57 -10.97 10.13
C SER A 80 5.84 -12.43 10.49
N GLU A 81 5.77 -13.34 9.53
CA GLU A 81 6.19 -14.73 9.73
C GLU A 81 7.70 -14.83 10.00
N TRP A 82 8.48 -14.00 9.34
CA TRP A 82 9.93 -13.98 9.51
C TRP A 82 10.35 -13.63 10.93
N GLU A 83 9.79 -12.54 11.46
CA GLU A 83 10.14 -12.07 12.80
C GLU A 83 9.27 -12.66 13.91
N ARG A 84 8.21 -13.37 13.53
CA ARG A 84 7.20 -13.93 14.45
C ARG A 84 6.64 -12.90 15.42
N ARG A 85 6.36 -11.72 14.92
CA ARG A 85 5.84 -10.63 15.75
C ARG A 85 4.89 -9.72 14.96
N ILE A 86 4.14 -8.92 15.73
CA ILE A 86 3.28 -7.88 15.21
C ILE A 86 4.08 -6.59 15.06
N LEU A 87 3.91 -5.93 13.94
CA LEU A 87 4.45 -4.63 13.59
C LEU A 87 3.29 -3.67 13.32
N PHE A 88 3.56 -2.37 13.35
CA PHE A 88 2.57 -1.32 13.18
C PHE A 88 2.99 -0.34 12.08
N PRO A 89 2.87 -0.75 10.81
CA PRO A 89 3.11 0.16 9.69
C PRO A 89 2.11 1.32 9.69
N ALA A 90 2.59 2.49 9.37
CA ALA A 90 1.77 3.68 9.24
C ALA A 90 2.34 4.63 8.20
N GLY A 91 1.51 5.49 7.65
CA GLY A 91 1.95 6.51 6.72
C GLY A 91 0.84 7.49 6.38
N VAL A 92 1.21 8.51 5.65
CA VAL A 92 0.25 9.49 5.14
C VAL A 92 0.59 9.84 3.70
N ASN A 93 -0.35 9.63 2.79
CA ASN A 93 -0.21 10.13 1.43
C ASN A 93 -0.61 11.61 1.40
N VAL A 94 0.29 12.47 0.95
CA VAL A 94 0.09 13.92 0.84
C VAL A 94 0.13 14.30 -0.64
N GLN A 95 -0.98 14.85 -1.16
CA GLN A 95 -1.00 15.42 -2.50
C GLN A 95 -0.35 16.81 -2.49
N LEU A 96 0.83 16.94 -3.07
CA LEU A 96 1.54 18.21 -3.21
C LEU A 96 1.02 19.06 -4.38
N GLY A 97 0.17 18.48 -5.21
CA GLY A 97 -0.43 19.12 -6.39
C GLY A 97 -1.23 18.09 -7.18
N ASP A 98 -1.55 18.42 -8.42
CA ASP A 98 -2.39 17.53 -9.25
C ASP A 98 -1.65 16.30 -9.75
N ARG A 99 -0.33 16.32 -9.77
CA ARG A 99 0.53 15.26 -10.32
C ARG A 99 1.55 14.71 -9.34
N TRP A 100 1.71 15.29 -8.18
CA TRP A 100 2.72 14.91 -7.22
C TRP A 100 2.10 14.41 -5.92
N ASP A 101 2.54 13.24 -5.49
CA ASP A 101 2.23 12.66 -4.18
C ASP A 101 3.49 12.40 -3.40
N PHE A 102 3.43 12.70 -2.12
CA PHE A 102 4.49 12.39 -1.17
C PHE A 102 3.96 11.45 -0.08
N LEU A 103 4.64 10.36 0.15
CA LEU A 103 4.25 9.34 1.10
C LEU A 103 5.40 9.05 2.08
N PRO A 104 5.49 9.78 3.19
CA PRO A 104 6.26 9.34 4.34
C PRO A 104 5.54 8.18 5.03
N MET A 105 6.29 7.13 5.35
CA MET A 105 5.74 5.93 5.94
C MET A 105 6.76 5.21 6.83
N THR A 106 6.25 4.35 7.70
CA THR A 106 7.05 3.38 8.44
C THR A 106 6.50 1.97 8.25
N ASP A 107 7.39 0.99 8.21
CA ASP A 107 7.05 -0.43 8.18
C ASP A 107 6.87 -1.04 9.60
N GLY A 108 6.89 -0.17 10.62
CA GLY A 108 6.88 -0.55 12.03
C GLY A 108 8.28 -0.72 12.64
N ARG A 109 9.34 -0.56 11.83
CA ARG A 109 10.75 -0.55 12.26
C ARG A 109 11.55 0.59 11.65
N ASN A 110 11.45 0.72 10.34
CA ASN A 110 12.21 1.69 9.57
C ASN A 110 11.27 2.73 8.99
N SER A 111 11.77 3.92 8.79
CA SER A 111 11.06 4.96 8.08
C SER A 111 11.48 4.97 6.61
N HIS A 112 10.53 5.27 5.76
CA HIS A 112 10.70 5.34 4.30
C HIS A 112 9.99 6.59 3.80
N ALA A 113 10.38 7.03 2.63
CA ALA A 113 9.66 8.07 1.92
C ALA A 113 9.52 7.71 0.44
N MET A 114 8.43 8.11 -0.16
CA MET A 114 8.20 7.94 -1.59
C MET A 114 7.64 9.23 -2.16
N LEU A 115 8.24 9.69 -3.26
CA LEU A 115 7.74 10.80 -4.06
C LEU A 115 7.31 10.25 -5.41
N THR A 116 6.04 10.41 -5.75
CA THR A 116 5.47 9.90 -7.00
C THR A 116 5.03 11.05 -7.89
N TYR A 117 5.45 11.01 -9.15
CA TYR A 117 4.92 11.83 -10.21
C TYR A 117 3.94 11.00 -11.05
N ARG A 118 2.72 11.50 -11.21
CA ARG A 118 1.66 10.85 -12.01
C ARG A 118 1.40 11.62 -13.30
N ARG A 119 1.30 10.86 -14.38
CA ARG A 119 0.82 11.33 -15.66
C ARG A 119 -0.29 10.38 -16.12
N GLU A 120 -1.27 10.83 -16.86
CA GLU A 120 -2.52 10.14 -17.27
C GLU A 120 -2.53 8.61 -17.10
N SER A 121 -1.64 7.89 -17.77
CA SER A 121 -1.55 6.42 -17.76
C SER A 121 -0.24 5.88 -17.15
N SER A 122 0.62 6.73 -16.61
CA SER A 122 1.92 6.31 -16.08
C SER A 122 2.28 7.03 -14.78
N ASN A 123 3.11 6.40 -13.98
CA ASN A 123 3.69 7.03 -12.81
C ASN A 123 5.17 6.65 -12.66
N ILE A 124 5.93 7.55 -12.08
CA ILE A 124 7.32 7.33 -11.68
C ILE A 124 7.42 7.69 -10.21
N SER A 125 8.02 6.80 -9.44
CA SER A 125 8.22 6.97 -8.01
C SER A 125 9.69 6.91 -7.65
N LEU A 126 10.14 7.86 -6.86
CA LEU A 126 11.42 7.83 -6.18
C LEU A 126 11.16 7.35 -4.75
N LEU A 127 11.88 6.32 -4.34
CA LEU A 127 11.78 5.75 -3.00
C LEU A 127 13.08 6.03 -2.23
N LEU A 128 12.93 6.32 -0.96
CA LEU A 128 14.05 6.37 -0.02
C LEU A 128 13.77 5.33 1.08
N ILE A 129 14.39 4.17 0.93
CA ILE A 129 14.22 3.03 1.83
C ILE A 129 15.12 3.23 3.04
N ARG A 130 14.57 3.05 4.26
CA ARG A 130 15.26 3.31 5.53
C ARG A 130 15.85 4.73 5.64
N MET A 131 15.28 5.68 4.90
CA MET A 131 15.81 7.03 4.76
C MET A 131 17.28 7.07 4.29
N ARG A 132 17.75 6.04 3.59
CA ARG A 132 19.14 5.86 3.20
C ARG A 132 19.31 5.32 1.78
N ASP A 133 18.60 4.27 1.44
CA ASP A 133 18.79 3.52 0.19
C ASP A 133 17.82 4.03 -0.88
N PRO A 134 18.28 4.65 -1.98
CA PRO A 134 17.42 5.13 -3.03
C PRO A 134 16.89 3.99 -3.90
N GLY A 135 15.66 4.14 -4.37
CA GLY A 135 15.01 3.23 -5.32
C GLY A 135 14.15 3.99 -6.31
N VAL A 136 13.89 3.38 -7.44
CA VAL A 136 12.99 3.90 -8.48
C VAL A 136 11.93 2.87 -8.81
N GLY A 137 10.68 3.31 -8.90
CA GLY A 137 9.55 2.52 -9.35
C GLY A 137 8.85 3.18 -10.53
N MET A 138 8.33 2.36 -11.43
CA MET A 138 7.51 2.82 -12.55
C MET A 138 6.25 1.96 -12.66
N GLY A 139 5.14 2.57 -13.06
CA GLY A 139 3.87 1.87 -13.28
C GLY A 139 3.11 2.44 -14.45
N TRP A 140 2.32 1.59 -15.10
CA TRP A 140 1.41 1.95 -16.17
C TRP A 140 0.02 1.39 -15.88
N SER A 141 -1.01 2.16 -16.22
CA SER A 141 -2.41 1.74 -16.23
C SER A 141 -2.95 1.82 -17.66
N TYR A 142 -3.74 0.83 -18.06
CA TYR A 142 -4.40 0.78 -19.38
C TYR A 142 -5.85 1.24 -19.24
#